data_4d991a129196c5fbf69f0c5632b388f0
#
_entry.id   4d991a129196c5fbf69f0c5632b388f0
#
_cell.length_a   1.000
_cell.length_b   1.000
_cell.length_c   1.000
_cell.angle_alpha   90.00
_cell.angle_beta   90.00
_cell.angle_gamma   90.00
#
_symmetry.space_group_name_H-M   'P 1'
#
loop_
_entity.id
_entity.type
_entity.pdbx_description
1 polymer ?
#
loop_
_entity_poly.entity_id
_entity_poly.type
_entity_poly.pdbx_seq_one_letter_code
_entity_poly.pdbx_strand_id
1 'polypeptide(L)'
;LEQPEKIWKKEIGGGYSGVTIVGDKVFTMDRPSKKNKERVLCYSAKNGNLIWAHEYDANYSGLSYDSGPRASVTIKDGKVFSFGAVGHMHCLNEKDGKVIWKHDSRESFGAKRPIWGFASSPAIWKDLIIYQIGGSSGGYVALNPNTGERVWSSSKDPSGYAMPVFVNHTGKDLMLAWTPENIKGILPRTGEELWSIPYKVKYGVSIALPIFHENIVLVCGYWHGSKAIQLGDDMKSAKLLWEDEENIRGLMAQPLQKDGLAYLIDRTNGLCCFEIKTGKRLWDDSEKHTITPSGRNPQATLVWAQDGKFENRALIFNANGELLSVTLNREGFEIHSRAQITGKTWAHPAYSDEHIYARTDNEIVCWKLINKRSTVPSG
;
A
#
# COMPACT_ATOMS: atom_id res chain seq x y z
N LEU A 1 17.55 16.52 2.40
CA LEU A 1 17.37 16.30 0.95
C LEU A 1 17.68 17.61 0.18
N GLU A 2 18.93 18.06 0.13
CA GLU A 2 19.15 19.41 -0.44
C GLU A 2 19.30 19.42 -1.95
N GLN A 3 19.72 18.36 -2.60
CA GLN A 3 19.73 18.21 -4.06
C GLN A 3 19.74 16.72 -4.42
N PRO A 4 18.59 16.06 -4.62
CA PRO A 4 18.58 14.70 -5.12
C PRO A 4 19.22 14.63 -6.51
N GLU A 5 20.04 13.61 -6.73
CA GLU A 5 20.68 13.33 -8.01
C GLU A 5 19.90 12.28 -8.78
N LYS A 6 19.48 12.60 -10.02
CA LYS A 6 18.81 11.63 -10.89
C LYS A 6 19.82 10.63 -11.41
N ILE A 7 19.67 9.37 -11.00
CA ILE A 7 20.58 8.28 -11.42
C ILE A 7 20.17 7.73 -12.78
N TRP A 8 18.89 7.44 -12.95
CA TRP A 8 18.35 6.99 -14.23
C TRP A 8 16.85 7.27 -14.36
N LYS A 9 16.41 7.25 -15.62
CA LYS A 9 15.02 7.37 -16.06
C LYS A 9 14.75 6.42 -17.21
N LYS A 10 13.61 5.73 -17.23
CA LYS A 10 13.17 4.85 -18.30
C LYS A 10 11.71 5.10 -18.63
N GLU A 11 11.33 4.84 -19.87
CA GLU A 11 9.95 4.84 -20.31
C GLU A 11 9.22 3.58 -19.81
N ILE A 12 7.93 3.73 -19.45
CA ILE A 12 7.06 2.68 -18.94
C ILE A 12 5.63 2.95 -19.42
N GLY A 13 4.77 1.94 -19.39
CA GLY A 13 3.34 2.10 -19.65
C GLY A 13 2.57 2.66 -18.44
N GLY A 14 1.29 2.93 -18.64
CA GLY A 14 0.40 3.47 -17.62
C GLY A 14 0.14 2.52 -16.46
N GLY A 15 -0.33 3.07 -15.33
CA GLY A 15 -0.77 2.31 -14.16
C GLY A 15 -0.48 2.98 -12.84
N TYR A 16 -1.11 2.43 -11.80
CA TYR A 16 -1.04 2.89 -10.41
C TYR A 16 -0.25 1.94 -9.52
N SER A 17 0.27 0.83 -10.09
CA SER A 17 1.10 -0.14 -9.37
C SER A 17 2.30 0.55 -8.74
N GLY A 18 2.49 0.35 -7.44
CA GLY A 18 3.66 0.85 -6.74
C GLY A 18 4.95 0.19 -7.24
N VAL A 19 6.05 0.77 -6.86
CA VAL A 19 7.39 0.22 -7.10
C VAL A 19 7.77 -0.67 -5.91
N THR A 20 8.39 -1.82 -6.20
CA THR A 20 8.96 -2.72 -5.19
C THR A 20 10.44 -2.91 -5.47
N ILE A 21 11.29 -2.83 -4.46
CA ILE A 21 12.73 -3.08 -4.57
C ILE A 21 13.14 -4.25 -3.68
N VAL A 22 13.94 -5.16 -4.24
CA VAL A 22 14.57 -6.27 -3.51
C VAL A 22 15.97 -6.48 -4.06
N GLY A 23 16.98 -6.31 -3.21
CA GLY A 23 18.38 -6.38 -3.62
C GLY A 23 18.69 -5.37 -4.73
N ASP A 24 19.20 -5.86 -5.86
CA ASP A 24 19.58 -5.06 -7.02
C ASP A 24 18.48 -4.95 -8.11
N LYS A 25 17.23 -5.32 -7.79
CA LYS A 25 16.12 -5.37 -8.75
C LYS A 25 14.95 -4.51 -8.32
N VAL A 26 14.37 -3.81 -9.28
CA VAL A 26 13.18 -2.96 -9.15
C VAL A 26 12.04 -3.58 -9.94
N PHE A 27 10.89 -3.73 -9.31
CA PHE A 27 9.71 -4.35 -9.89
C PHE A 27 8.52 -3.39 -9.88
N THR A 28 7.69 -3.48 -10.91
CA THR A 28 6.38 -2.82 -10.97
C THR A 28 5.52 -3.49 -12.04
N MET A 29 4.28 -3.04 -12.16
CA MET A 29 3.38 -3.49 -13.24
C MET A 29 2.96 -2.29 -14.07
N ASP A 30 2.71 -2.50 -15.38
CA ASP A 30 2.19 -1.48 -16.26
C ASP A 30 1.19 -2.01 -17.30
N ARG A 31 0.55 -1.08 -18.02
CA ARG A 31 -0.29 -1.33 -19.17
C ARG A 31 0.35 -0.64 -20.40
N PRO A 32 0.89 -1.40 -21.37
CA PRO A 32 1.54 -0.77 -22.51
C PRO A 32 0.53 -0.07 -23.43
N SER A 33 0.69 1.24 -23.62
CA SER A 33 -0.03 2.07 -24.60
C SER A 33 -1.56 1.83 -24.67
N LYS A 34 -2.23 1.67 -23.54
CA LYS A 34 -3.69 1.35 -23.43
C LYS A 34 -4.13 0.08 -24.17
N LYS A 35 -3.21 -0.83 -24.48
CA LYS A 35 -3.55 -2.14 -25.04
C LYS A 35 -4.31 -2.98 -24.02
N ASN A 36 -5.04 -4.00 -24.48
CA ASN A 36 -5.66 -4.99 -23.59
C ASN A 36 -4.62 -5.98 -23.05
N LYS A 37 -3.57 -5.44 -22.44
CA LYS A 37 -2.45 -6.18 -21.88
C LYS A 37 -1.95 -5.54 -20.60
N GLU A 38 -1.41 -6.36 -19.72
CA GLU A 38 -0.63 -5.93 -18.57
C GLU A 38 0.75 -6.58 -18.61
N ARG A 39 1.72 -5.93 -17.98
CA ARG A 39 3.06 -6.50 -17.81
C ARG A 39 3.50 -6.44 -16.35
N VAL A 40 4.23 -7.46 -15.94
CA VAL A 40 5.09 -7.44 -14.76
C VAL A 40 6.51 -7.18 -15.26
N LEU A 41 7.17 -6.18 -14.70
CA LEU A 41 8.47 -5.67 -15.17
C LEU A 41 9.51 -5.78 -14.06
N CYS A 42 10.72 -6.19 -14.44
CA CYS A 42 11.89 -6.21 -13.58
C CYS A 42 13.02 -5.40 -14.22
N TYR A 43 13.54 -4.44 -13.48
CA TYR A 43 14.66 -3.58 -13.89
C TYR A 43 15.86 -3.75 -12.96
N SER A 44 17.05 -3.45 -13.46
CA SER A 44 18.23 -3.26 -12.61
C SER A 44 18.09 -1.97 -11.80
N ALA A 45 18.23 -2.08 -10.48
CA ALA A 45 18.23 -0.93 -9.59
C ALA A 45 19.38 0.06 -9.90
N LYS A 46 20.52 -0.47 -10.35
CA LYS A 46 21.73 0.30 -10.61
C LYS A 46 21.59 1.26 -11.81
N ASN A 47 20.97 0.82 -12.91
CA ASN A 47 20.99 1.58 -14.18
C ASN A 47 19.64 1.62 -14.91
N GLY A 48 18.59 1.02 -14.33
CA GLY A 48 17.24 0.98 -14.89
C GLY A 48 17.12 0.13 -16.17
N ASN A 49 18.10 -0.71 -16.51
CA ASN A 49 17.96 -1.60 -17.66
C ASN A 49 16.91 -2.67 -17.37
N LEU A 50 16.03 -2.89 -18.35
CA LEU A 50 15.03 -3.96 -18.26
C LEU A 50 15.75 -5.32 -18.24
N ILE A 51 15.51 -6.12 -17.20
CA ILE A 51 16.02 -7.47 -17.06
C ILE A 51 15.06 -8.45 -17.73
N TRP A 52 13.78 -8.35 -17.40
CA TRP A 52 12.72 -9.13 -18.05
C TRP A 52 11.36 -8.41 -17.95
N ALA A 53 10.44 -8.82 -18.82
CA ALA A 53 9.04 -8.43 -18.83
C ALA A 53 8.18 -9.67 -19.06
N HIS A 54 7.16 -9.86 -18.23
CA HIS A 54 6.12 -10.86 -18.42
C HIS A 54 4.83 -10.15 -18.85
N GLU A 55 4.40 -10.36 -20.10
CA GLU A 55 3.20 -9.77 -20.69
C GLU A 55 2.07 -10.80 -20.78
N TYR A 56 0.84 -10.36 -20.51
CA TYR A 56 -0.38 -11.18 -20.62
C TYR A 56 -1.58 -10.35 -21.04
N ASP A 57 -2.61 -11.00 -21.59
CA ASP A 57 -3.84 -10.35 -22.03
C ASP A 57 -4.68 -9.93 -20.82
N ALA A 58 -5.22 -8.70 -20.84
CA ALA A 58 -6.03 -8.12 -19.79
C ALA A 58 -7.07 -7.17 -20.40
N ASN A 59 -8.33 -7.59 -20.40
CA ASN A 59 -9.42 -6.78 -20.98
C ASN A 59 -9.90 -5.72 -20.00
N TYR A 60 -9.64 -4.46 -20.29
CA TYR A 60 -10.00 -3.29 -19.47
C TYR A 60 -11.40 -2.74 -19.76
N SER A 61 -12.20 -3.38 -20.61
CA SER A 61 -13.58 -2.94 -20.90
C SER A 61 -14.40 -2.80 -19.62
N GLY A 62 -15.06 -1.65 -19.47
CA GLY A 62 -15.89 -1.33 -18.29
C GLY A 62 -15.10 -1.08 -17.00
N LEU A 63 -13.80 -0.84 -17.07
CA LEU A 63 -12.99 -0.49 -15.92
C LEU A 63 -12.71 1.02 -15.90
N SER A 64 -13.12 1.71 -14.84
CA SER A 64 -12.76 3.11 -14.60
C SER A 64 -11.31 3.24 -14.15
N TYR A 65 -10.70 4.42 -14.38
CA TYR A 65 -9.26 4.67 -14.11
C TYR A 65 -8.40 3.64 -14.84
N ASP A 66 -8.56 3.59 -16.16
CA ASP A 66 -8.04 2.52 -17.02
C ASP A 66 -6.57 2.66 -17.42
N SER A 67 -5.79 3.49 -16.72
CA SER A 67 -4.36 3.66 -17.00
C SER A 67 -3.57 2.35 -16.93
N GLY A 68 -3.89 1.49 -15.96
CA GLY A 68 -3.22 0.20 -15.83
C GLY A 68 -3.41 -0.48 -14.47
N PRO A 69 -2.54 -1.46 -14.12
CA PRO A 69 -2.60 -2.20 -12.86
C PRO A 69 -2.43 -1.30 -11.62
N ARG A 70 -2.96 -1.76 -10.47
CA ARG A 70 -3.00 -1.01 -9.21
C ARG A 70 -2.19 -1.67 -8.10
N ALA A 71 -2.30 -3.01 -7.99
CA ALA A 71 -1.56 -3.75 -6.99
C ALA A 71 -0.05 -3.68 -7.23
N SER A 72 0.72 -3.52 -6.17
CA SER A 72 2.16 -3.72 -6.22
C SER A 72 2.48 -5.22 -6.26
N VAL A 73 3.60 -5.58 -6.83
CA VAL A 73 4.08 -6.97 -6.76
C VAL A 73 4.66 -7.25 -5.37
N THR A 74 4.56 -8.49 -4.95
CA THR A 74 5.14 -8.98 -3.71
C THR A 74 6.20 -10.03 -4.03
N ILE A 75 7.35 -9.99 -3.33
CA ILE A 75 8.50 -10.83 -3.65
C ILE A 75 8.91 -11.61 -2.41
N LYS A 76 9.09 -12.91 -2.60
CA LYS A 76 9.60 -13.81 -1.55
C LYS A 76 10.26 -15.06 -2.17
N ASP A 77 11.38 -15.45 -1.61
CA ASP A 77 12.07 -16.71 -1.90
C ASP A 77 12.25 -16.96 -3.41
N GLY A 78 12.74 -15.92 -4.14
CA GLY A 78 12.99 -15.98 -5.57
C GLY A 78 11.73 -16.02 -6.44
N LYS A 79 10.57 -15.64 -5.89
CA LYS A 79 9.28 -15.59 -6.59
C LYS A 79 8.67 -14.19 -6.55
N VAL A 80 8.06 -13.80 -7.66
CA VAL A 80 7.32 -12.55 -7.83
C VAL A 80 5.84 -12.88 -7.95
N PHE A 81 5.04 -12.36 -7.03
CA PHE A 81 3.59 -12.54 -7.00
C PHE A 81 2.91 -11.26 -7.47
N SER A 82 2.02 -11.36 -8.45
CA SER A 82 1.27 -10.24 -8.98
C SER A 82 -0.24 -10.47 -8.94
N PHE A 83 -0.99 -9.37 -8.95
CA PHE A 83 -2.44 -9.37 -9.08
C PHE A 83 -2.86 -8.27 -10.04
N GLY A 84 -3.25 -8.64 -11.26
CA GLY A 84 -3.69 -7.71 -12.30
C GLY A 84 -5.05 -7.07 -11.99
N ALA A 85 -5.29 -5.88 -12.54
CA ALA A 85 -6.50 -5.11 -12.29
C ALA A 85 -7.80 -5.84 -12.65
N VAL A 86 -7.74 -6.78 -13.59
CA VAL A 86 -8.91 -7.55 -14.04
C VAL A 86 -8.99 -8.96 -13.47
N GLY A 87 -8.03 -9.35 -12.60
CA GLY A 87 -8.12 -10.58 -11.81
C GLY A 87 -7.07 -11.66 -12.12
N HIS A 88 -6.08 -11.37 -12.98
CA HIS A 88 -5.00 -12.32 -13.26
C HIS A 88 -3.99 -12.37 -12.13
N MET A 89 -3.72 -13.57 -11.64
CA MET A 89 -2.73 -13.87 -10.62
C MET A 89 -1.56 -14.59 -11.27
N HIS A 90 -0.34 -14.16 -11.00
CA HIS A 90 0.86 -14.86 -11.47
C HIS A 90 1.85 -15.03 -10.33
N CYS A 91 2.49 -16.19 -10.31
CA CYS A 91 3.76 -16.40 -9.64
C CYS A 91 4.83 -16.59 -10.71
N LEU A 92 5.80 -15.71 -10.70
CA LEU A 92 6.90 -15.71 -11.68
C LEU A 92 8.22 -16.00 -10.97
N ASN A 93 9.15 -16.61 -11.68
CA ASN A 93 10.53 -16.73 -11.22
C ASN A 93 11.18 -15.34 -11.21
N GLU A 94 11.75 -14.94 -10.10
CA GLU A 94 12.37 -13.61 -9.89
C GLU A 94 13.55 -13.35 -10.86
N LYS A 95 14.28 -14.40 -11.25
CA LYS A 95 15.48 -14.28 -12.08
C LYS A 95 15.18 -13.97 -13.53
N ASP A 96 14.15 -14.62 -14.10
CA ASP A 96 13.90 -14.60 -15.55
C ASP A 96 12.45 -14.32 -15.97
N GLY A 97 11.55 -14.10 -15.00
CA GLY A 97 10.14 -13.77 -15.24
C GLY A 97 9.30 -14.94 -15.77
N LYS A 98 9.82 -16.17 -15.80
CA LYS A 98 9.03 -17.33 -16.22
C LYS A 98 7.93 -17.67 -15.26
N VAL A 99 6.76 -18.05 -15.81
CA VAL A 99 5.60 -18.43 -15.03
C VAL A 99 5.87 -19.74 -14.28
N ILE A 100 5.68 -19.70 -12.95
CA ILE A 100 5.67 -20.89 -12.10
C ILE A 100 4.24 -21.42 -12.03
N TRP A 101 3.29 -20.54 -11.72
CA TRP A 101 1.85 -20.82 -11.80
C TRP A 101 1.07 -19.54 -12.11
N LYS A 102 -0.15 -19.68 -12.59
CA LYS A 102 -1.08 -18.58 -12.86
C LYS A 102 -2.53 -18.98 -12.64
N HIS A 103 -3.40 -18.03 -12.32
CA HIS A 103 -4.84 -18.14 -12.25
C HIS A 103 -5.54 -16.93 -12.86
N ASP A 104 -6.70 -17.11 -13.46
CA ASP A 104 -7.73 -16.07 -13.51
C ASP A 104 -8.59 -16.23 -12.25
N SER A 105 -8.55 -15.27 -11.34
CA SER A 105 -9.24 -15.38 -10.05
C SER A 105 -10.76 -15.50 -10.21
N ARG A 106 -11.32 -14.99 -11.30
CA ARG A 106 -12.76 -15.08 -11.60
C ARG A 106 -13.16 -16.50 -11.95
N GLU A 107 -12.36 -17.17 -12.79
CA GLU A 107 -12.59 -18.54 -13.21
C GLU A 107 -12.23 -19.55 -12.12
N SER A 108 -11.05 -19.37 -11.50
CA SER A 108 -10.54 -20.33 -10.51
C SER A 108 -11.22 -20.24 -9.15
N PHE A 109 -11.67 -19.04 -8.75
CA PHE A 109 -12.18 -18.80 -7.39
C PHE A 109 -13.52 -18.04 -7.36
N GLY A 110 -14.15 -17.78 -8.50
CA GLY A 110 -15.41 -17.03 -8.58
C GLY A 110 -15.29 -15.59 -8.09
N ALA A 111 -14.11 -14.99 -8.22
CA ALA A 111 -13.85 -13.62 -7.78
C ALA A 111 -14.74 -12.61 -8.50
N LYS A 112 -15.17 -11.58 -7.78
CA LYS A 112 -15.94 -10.46 -8.35
C LYS A 112 -15.08 -9.21 -8.40
N ARG A 113 -14.83 -8.72 -9.63
CA ARG A 113 -14.03 -7.51 -9.85
C ARG A 113 -14.70 -6.30 -9.18
N PRO A 114 -13.98 -5.58 -8.30
CA PRO A 114 -14.45 -4.31 -7.75
C PRO A 114 -14.64 -3.25 -8.85
N ILE A 115 -15.36 -2.18 -8.55
CA ILE A 115 -15.69 -1.12 -9.51
C ILE A 115 -14.45 -0.49 -10.15
N TRP A 116 -13.34 -0.40 -9.43
CA TRP A 116 -12.06 0.13 -9.92
C TRP A 116 -10.99 -0.94 -10.14
N GLY A 117 -11.38 -2.22 -10.28
CA GLY A 117 -10.47 -3.33 -10.47
C GLY A 117 -9.82 -3.81 -9.18
N PHE A 118 -9.08 -4.91 -9.27
CA PHE A 118 -8.33 -5.43 -8.12
C PHE A 118 -7.10 -4.57 -7.85
N ALA A 119 -6.91 -4.16 -6.59
CA ALA A 119 -5.82 -3.27 -6.19
C ALA A 119 -5.09 -3.73 -4.91
N SER A 120 -5.67 -4.65 -4.14
CA SER A 120 -5.00 -5.26 -3.00
C SER A 120 -3.77 -6.04 -3.48
N SER A 121 -2.58 -5.67 -2.99
CA SER A 121 -1.36 -6.44 -3.28
C SER A 121 -1.42 -7.83 -2.65
N PRO A 122 -0.79 -8.84 -3.26
CA PRO A 122 -0.66 -10.15 -2.63
C PRO A 122 0.06 -10.04 -1.28
N ALA A 123 -0.49 -10.65 -0.23
CA ALA A 123 0.08 -10.61 1.11
C ALA A 123 0.73 -11.95 1.46
N ILE A 124 1.94 -11.91 2.04
CA ILE A 124 2.65 -13.11 2.45
C ILE A 124 2.57 -13.29 3.96
N TRP A 125 2.18 -14.48 4.37
CA TRP A 125 2.29 -14.92 5.74
C TRP A 125 2.94 -16.30 5.79
N LYS A 126 4.15 -16.38 6.35
CA LYS A 126 4.96 -17.63 6.42
C LYS A 126 5.07 -18.33 5.06
N ASP A 127 4.41 -19.46 4.91
CA ASP A 127 4.36 -20.35 3.74
C ASP A 127 3.06 -20.20 2.92
N LEU A 128 2.35 -19.09 3.06
CA LEU A 128 1.13 -18.76 2.33
C LEU A 128 1.24 -17.45 1.58
N ILE A 129 0.62 -17.40 0.40
CA ILE A 129 0.33 -16.16 -0.32
C ILE A 129 -1.19 -15.94 -0.31
N ILE A 130 -1.62 -14.75 0.15
CA ILE A 130 -3.03 -14.44 0.42
C ILE A 130 -3.47 -13.30 -0.48
N TYR A 131 -4.61 -13.48 -1.16
CA TYR A 131 -5.23 -12.51 -2.04
C TYR A 131 -6.61 -12.12 -1.53
N GLN A 132 -6.96 -10.84 -1.61
CA GLN A 132 -8.33 -10.37 -1.42
C GLN A 132 -9.05 -10.43 -2.78
N ILE A 133 -9.99 -11.35 -2.95
CA ILE A 133 -10.63 -11.60 -4.23
C ILE A 133 -12.11 -11.23 -4.27
N GLY A 134 -12.81 -11.33 -3.14
CA GLY A 134 -14.27 -11.22 -3.07
C GLY A 134 -14.98 -12.23 -3.97
N GLY A 135 -16.20 -12.58 -3.66
CA GLY A 135 -16.99 -13.46 -4.52
C GLY A 135 -17.45 -14.76 -3.87
N SER A 136 -17.87 -15.72 -4.70
CA SER A 136 -18.57 -16.92 -4.22
C SER A 136 -17.68 -17.89 -3.43
N SER A 137 -16.39 -17.94 -3.73
CA SER A 137 -15.44 -18.82 -3.02
C SER A 137 -14.87 -18.20 -1.75
N GLY A 138 -15.14 -16.92 -1.48
CA GLY A 138 -14.67 -16.21 -0.30
C GLY A 138 -14.15 -14.81 -0.61
N GLY A 139 -13.99 -13.98 0.43
CA GLY A 139 -13.38 -12.64 0.34
C GLY A 139 -11.87 -12.70 0.19
N TYR A 140 -11.26 -13.71 0.84
CA TYR A 140 -9.82 -14.01 0.79
C TYR A 140 -9.58 -15.43 0.36
N VAL A 141 -8.48 -15.64 -0.36
CA VAL A 141 -7.95 -16.97 -0.70
C VAL A 141 -6.46 -17.03 -0.34
N ALA A 142 -6.07 -18.10 0.35
CA ALA A 142 -4.67 -18.42 0.58
C ALA A 142 -4.24 -19.55 -0.34
N LEU A 143 -3.10 -19.38 -0.98
CA LEU A 143 -2.52 -20.34 -1.90
C LEU A 143 -1.14 -20.79 -1.40
N ASN A 144 -0.76 -22.00 -1.78
CA ASN A 144 0.62 -22.44 -1.66
C ASN A 144 1.49 -21.62 -2.64
N PRO A 145 2.52 -20.91 -2.19
CA PRO A 145 3.31 -20.04 -3.06
C PRO A 145 4.15 -20.80 -4.10
N ASN A 146 4.33 -22.11 -3.93
CA ASN A 146 5.09 -22.93 -4.88
C ASN A 146 4.23 -23.55 -5.98
N THR A 147 2.99 -23.97 -5.64
CA THR A 147 2.11 -24.69 -6.57
C THR A 147 0.92 -23.87 -7.06
N GLY A 148 0.55 -22.80 -6.36
CA GLY A 148 -0.67 -22.03 -6.62
C GLY A 148 -1.95 -22.74 -6.15
N GLU A 149 -1.85 -23.90 -5.51
CA GLU A 149 -3.00 -24.63 -4.98
C GLU A 149 -3.63 -23.90 -3.81
N ARG A 150 -4.97 -23.90 -3.77
CA ARG A 150 -5.72 -23.29 -2.69
C ARG A 150 -5.56 -24.08 -1.39
N VAL A 151 -5.10 -23.40 -0.33
CA VAL A 151 -5.02 -23.95 1.02
C VAL A 151 -6.31 -23.69 1.79
N TRP A 152 -6.82 -22.45 1.74
CA TRP A 152 -8.10 -22.11 2.33
C TRP A 152 -8.76 -20.91 1.62
N SER A 153 -10.06 -20.72 1.85
CA SER A 153 -10.82 -19.53 1.52
C SER A 153 -11.59 -19.08 2.75
N SER A 154 -11.71 -17.79 2.94
CA SER A 154 -12.34 -17.19 4.13
C SER A 154 -13.15 -15.97 3.79
N SER A 155 -14.15 -15.70 4.65
CA SER A 155 -15.06 -14.56 4.49
C SER A 155 -15.94 -14.70 3.23
N LYS A 156 -17.04 -13.96 3.19
CA LYS A 156 -17.89 -13.85 2.00
C LYS A 156 -18.05 -12.40 1.52
N ASP A 157 -17.26 -11.49 2.12
CA ASP A 157 -17.34 -10.08 1.82
C ASP A 157 -16.84 -9.78 0.41
N PRO A 158 -17.32 -8.71 -0.21
CA PRO A 158 -16.77 -8.21 -1.47
C PRO A 158 -15.28 -7.90 -1.35
N SER A 159 -14.56 -7.88 -2.48
CA SER A 159 -13.20 -7.37 -2.52
C SER A 159 -13.18 -5.87 -2.32
N GLY A 160 -12.36 -5.40 -1.38
CA GLY A 160 -11.91 -4.01 -1.26
C GLY A 160 -10.56 -3.81 -1.95
N TYR A 161 -9.79 -2.87 -1.42
CA TYR A 161 -8.51 -2.46 -1.99
C TYR A 161 -7.35 -2.57 -1.00
N ALA A 162 -7.66 -2.68 0.30
CA ALA A 162 -6.66 -2.83 1.36
C ALA A 162 -6.04 -4.24 1.36
N MET A 163 -4.71 -4.32 1.35
CA MET A 163 -4.01 -5.56 1.64
C MET A 163 -4.21 -5.94 3.12
N PRO A 164 -4.37 -7.22 3.48
CA PRO A 164 -4.42 -7.62 4.88
C PRO A 164 -3.08 -7.40 5.58
N VAL A 165 -3.13 -7.11 6.88
CA VAL A 165 -1.96 -6.89 7.73
C VAL A 165 -1.83 -8.03 8.73
N PHE A 166 -0.61 -8.53 8.94
CA PHE A 166 -0.35 -9.57 9.93
C PHE A 166 0.31 -8.95 11.15
N VAL A 167 -0.25 -9.26 12.32
CA VAL A 167 0.23 -8.75 13.60
C VAL A 167 0.38 -9.91 14.59
N ASN A 168 1.21 -9.71 15.61
CA ASN A 168 1.24 -10.61 16.76
C ASN A 168 0.38 -9.99 17.86
N HIS A 169 -0.65 -10.69 18.28
CA HIS A 169 -1.50 -10.30 19.40
C HIS A 169 -1.49 -11.42 20.43
N THR A 170 -1.09 -11.11 21.66
CA THR A 170 -0.96 -12.07 22.78
C THR A 170 -0.17 -13.34 22.42
N GLY A 171 0.95 -13.17 21.67
CA GLY A 171 1.80 -14.27 21.24
C GLY A 171 1.30 -15.11 20.07
N LYS A 172 0.17 -14.75 19.46
CA LYS A 172 -0.42 -15.44 18.31
C LYS A 172 -0.51 -14.53 17.10
N ASP A 173 -0.33 -15.12 15.91
CA ASP A 173 -0.48 -14.39 14.65
C ASP A 173 -1.96 -14.16 14.35
N LEU A 174 -2.30 -12.93 13.98
CA LEU A 174 -3.62 -12.47 13.59
C LEU A 174 -3.53 -11.73 12.25
N MET A 175 -4.40 -12.05 11.32
CA MET A 175 -4.61 -11.30 10.09
C MET A 175 -5.72 -10.28 10.30
N LEU A 176 -5.38 -9.01 10.18
CA LEU A 176 -6.31 -7.89 10.18
C LEU A 176 -6.76 -7.63 8.74
N ALA A 177 -8.04 -7.71 8.51
CA ALA A 177 -8.65 -7.57 7.20
C ALA A 177 -9.69 -6.46 7.20
N TRP A 178 -9.63 -5.56 6.22
CA TRP A 178 -10.65 -4.55 6.00
C TRP A 178 -11.28 -4.73 4.64
N THR A 179 -12.54 -5.14 4.65
CA THR A 179 -13.37 -5.32 3.46
C THR A 179 -14.32 -4.14 3.26
N PRO A 180 -15.06 -4.05 2.15
CA PRO A 180 -16.12 -3.06 1.96
C PRO A 180 -17.24 -3.08 3.00
N GLU A 181 -17.39 -4.18 3.73
CA GLU A 181 -18.50 -4.38 4.66
C GLU A 181 -18.08 -4.50 6.13
N ASN A 182 -16.86 -4.99 6.38
CA ASN A 182 -16.42 -5.34 7.73
C ASN A 182 -14.93 -5.10 7.97
N ILE A 183 -14.59 -4.91 9.25
CA ILE A 183 -13.23 -5.05 9.76
C ILE A 183 -13.18 -6.40 10.49
N LYS A 184 -12.17 -7.22 10.20
CA LYS A 184 -12.13 -8.62 10.66
C LYS A 184 -10.77 -9.02 11.22
N GLY A 185 -10.83 -9.90 12.20
CA GLY A 185 -9.68 -10.69 12.65
C GLY A 185 -9.81 -12.12 12.16
N ILE A 186 -8.80 -12.62 11.48
CA ILE A 186 -8.79 -13.93 10.83
C ILE A 186 -7.52 -14.67 11.24
N LEU A 187 -7.63 -15.98 11.53
CA LEU A 187 -6.46 -16.83 11.73
C LEU A 187 -5.75 -17.04 10.38
N PRO A 188 -4.51 -16.54 10.20
CA PRO A 188 -3.86 -16.59 8.88
C PRO A 188 -3.52 -18.02 8.41
N ARG A 189 -3.40 -18.99 9.34
CA ARG A 189 -3.11 -20.40 9.01
C ARG A 189 -4.30 -21.13 8.39
N THR A 190 -5.52 -20.83 8.85
CA THR A 190 -6.72 -21.62 8.50
C THR A 190 -7.78 -20.82 7.75
N GLY A 191 -7.70 -19.46 7.80
CA GLY A 191 -8.75 -18.59 7.30
C GLY A 191 -9.97 -18.49 8.24
N GLU A 192 -9.91 -19.05 9.45
CA GLU A 192 -10.99 -18.95 10.44
C GLU A 192 -11.19 -17.50 10.86
N GLU A 193 -12.42 -17.02 10.73
CA GLU A 193 -12.83 -15.68 11.18
C GLU A 193 -13.08 -15.72 12.69
N LEU A 194 -12.29 -14.96 13.45
CA LEU A 194 -12.40 -14.89 14.91
C LEU A 194 -13.42 -13.87 15.37
N TRP A 195 -13.46 -12.72 14.68
CA TRP A 195 -14.38 -11.62 14.94
C TRP A 195 -14.63 -10.78 13.69
N SER A 196 -15.74 -10.07 13.68
CA SER A 196 -16.14 -9.16 12.61
C SER A 196 -16.86 -7.95 13.19
N ILE A 197 -16.43 -6.76 12.84
CA ILE A 197 -17.05 -5.48 13.20
C ILE A 197 -17.62 -4.85 11.94
N PRO A 198 -18.93 -4.56 11.88
CA PRO A 198 -19.54 -3.93 10.71
C PRO A 198 -18.95 -2.55 10.40
N TYR A 199 -18.53 -2.37 9.16
CA TYR A 199 -18.09 -1.08 8.63
C TYR A 199 -18.33 -1.03 7.13
N LYS A 200 -19.56 -0.77 6.73
CA LYS A 200 -19.94 -0.67 5.33
C LYS A 200 -19.45 0.65 4.73
N VAL A 201 -18.59 0.56 3.73
CA VAL A 201 -18.04 1.74 3.06
C VAL A 201 -18.66 1.99 1.68
N LYS A 202 -18.99 3.25 1.41
CA LYS A 202 -19.56 3.66 0.13
C LYS A 202 -18.59 3.34 -1.01
N TYR A 203 -19.10 2.78 -2.11
CA TYR A 203 -18.31 2.35 -3.27
C TYR A 203 -17.25 1.30 -3.00
N GLY A 204 -17.25 0.66 -1.83
CA GLY A 204 -16.27 -0.36 -1.47
C GLY A 204 -14.86 0.17 -1.20
N VAL A 205 -14.70 1.46 -0.89
CA VAL A 205 -13.37 2.11 -0.74
C VAL A 205 -12.67 1.82 0.59
N SER A 206 -12.51 0.54 0.95
CA SER A 206 -11.60 0.09 1.99
C SER A 206 -10.18 0.03 1.43
N ILE A 207 -9.39 1.11 1.57
CA ILE A 207 -8.13 1.28 0.82
C ILE A 207 -6.90 1.25 1.72
N ALA A 208 -6.83 2.12 2.73
CA ALA A 208 -5.69 2.18 3.63
C ALA A 208 -5.57 0.89 4.46
N LEU A 209 -4.33 0.46 4.75
CA LEU A 209 -4.11 -0.74 5.56
C LEU A 209 -4.54 -0.48 7.02
N PRO A 210 -5.12 -1.47 7.71
CA PRO A 210 -5.32 -1.37 9.15
C PRO A 210 -4.01 -1.09 9.89
N ILE A 211 -4.06 -0.23 10.92
CA ILE A 211 -2.97 -0.04 11.87
C ILE A 211 -3.24 -0.90 13.10
N PHE A 212 -2.18 -1.44 13.69
CA PHE A 212 -2.24 -2.11 14.98
C PHE A 212 -1.27 -1.45 15.95
N HIS A 213 -1.79 -1.03 17.09
CA HIS A 213 -1.02 -0.44 18.18
C HIS A 213 -1.49 -1.03 19.50
N GLU A 214 -0.59 -1.68 20.25
CA GLU A 214 -0.93 -2.44 21.44
C GLU A 214 -2.00 -3.50 21.14
N ASN A 215 -3.25 -3.28 21.51
CA ASN A 215 -4.40 -4.13 21.22
C ASN A 215 -5.53 -3.35 20.53
N ILE A 216 -5.21 -2.26 19.88
CA ILE A 216 -6.16 -1.42 19.13
C ILE A 216 -5.91 -1.59 17.63
N VAL A 217 -6.97 -1.91 16.90
CA VAL A 217 -7.00 -1.91 15.42
C VAL A 217 -7.66 -0.62 14.97
N LEU A 218 -6.95 0.16 14.16
CA LEU A 218 -7.46 1.40 13.58
C LEU A 218 -7.59 1.26 12.07
N VAL A 219 -8.73 1.66 11.51
CA VAL A 219 -8.94 1.86 10.08
C VAL A 219 -9.41 3.28 9.79
N CYS A 220 -8.88 3.87 8.73
CA CYS A 220 -9.15 5.26 8.35
C CYS A 220 -9.80 5.31 6.97
N GLY A 221 -11.10 5.55 6.92
CA GLY A 221 -11.90 5.59 5.70
C GLY A 221 -12.25 7.00 5.25
N TYR A 222 -12.53 7.13 3.96
CA TYR A 222 -12.80 8.41 3.33
C TYR A 222 -14.22 8.95 3.56
N TRP A 223 -15.24 8.08 3.36
CA TRP A 223 -16.64 8.52 3.40
C TRP A 223 -17.25 8.46 4.80
N HIS A 224 -16.84 7.47 5.57
CA HIS A 224 -17.43 7.13 6.87
C HIS A 224 -16.41 7.26 8.00
N GLY A 225 -15.35 8.04 7.76
CA GLY A 225 -14.37 8.38 8.79
C GLY A 225 -13.51 7.21 9.25
N SER A 226 -13.14 7.24 10.52
CA SER A 226 -12.23 6.27 11.12
C SER A 226 -12.90 5.50 12.24
N LYS A 227 -12.47 4.25 12.43
CA LYS A 227 -12.92 3.39 13.55
C LYS A 227 -11.72 2.78 14.25
N ALA A 228 -11.72 2.84 15.57
CA ALA A 228 -10.80 2.09 16.39
C ALA A 228 -11.53 0.95 17.11
N ILE A 229 -10.92 -0.21 17.13
CA ILE A 229 -11.47 -1.45 17.68
C ILE A 229 -10.51 -1.94 18.74
N GLN A 230 -11.02 -2.14 19.96
CA GLN A 230 -10.28 -2.74 21.05
C GLN A 230 -10.39 -4.25 20.98
N LEU A 231 -9.26 -4.95 20.91
CA LEU A 231 -9.18 -6.40 21.01
C LEU A 231 -9.05 -6.86 22.45
N GLY A 232 -9.69 -7.97 22.78
CA GLY A 232 -9.49 -8.69 24.03
C GLY A 232 -8.33 -9.70 23.91
N ASP A 233 -7.78 -10.11 25.05
CA ASP A 233 -6.64 -11.04 25.12
C ASP A 233 -6.98 -12.46 24.64
N ASP A 234 -8.25 -12.80 24.51
CA ASP A 234 -8.74 -14.08 24.04
C ASP A 234 -8.69 -14.27 22.52
N MET A 235 -8.23 -13.27 21.76
CA MET A 235 -8.21 -13.21 20.30
C MET A 235 -9.59 -13.16 19.61
N LYS A 236 -10.67 -13.39 20.34
CA LYS A 236 -12.03 -13.49 19.80
C LYS A 236 -12.90 -12.28 20.14
N SER A 237 -12.59 -11.64 21.26
CA SER A 237 -13.31 -10.44 21.68
C SER A 237 -12.79 -9.20 20.95
N ALA A 238 -13.70 -8.51 20.28
CA ALA A 238 -13.43 -7.23 19.63
C ALA A 238 -14.63 -6.30 19.84
N LYS A 239 -14.39 -5.06 20.22
CA LYS A 239 -15.43 -4.05 20.41
C LYS A 239 -15.02 -2.71 19.83
N LEU A 240 -15.99 -1.96 19.32
CA LEU A 240 -15.77 -0.58 18.92
C LEU A 240 -15.30 0.23 20.13
N LEU A 241 -14.13 0.86 20.02
CA LEU A 241 -13.57 1.74 21.03
C LEU A 241 -14.06 3.18 20.81
N TRP A 242 -13.91 3.66 19.59
CA TRP A 242 -14.44 4.94 19.12
C TRP A 242 -14.61 4.94 17.60
N GLU A 243 -15.42 5.88 17.11
CA GLU A 243 -15.57 6.21 15.70
C GLU A 243 -15.65 7.72 15.51
N ASP A 244 -15.12 8.21 14.40
CA ASP A 244 -15.17 9.61 14.00
C ASP A 244 -15.43 9.70 12.50
N GLU A 245 -16.60 10.21 12.14
CA GLU A 245 -17.04 10.35 10.74
C GLU A 245 -16.69 11.71 10.12
N GLU A 246 -16.29 12.69 10.92
CA GLU A 246 -16.16 14.09 10.50
C GLU A 246 -14.72 14.59 10.47
N ASN A 247 -13.94 14.27 11.51
CA ASN A 247 -12.65 14.90 11.75
C ASN A 247 -11.46 14.06 11.31
N ILE A 248 -11.59 12.73 11.24
CA ILE A 248 -10.50 11.82 10.85
C ILE A 248 -10.96 11.00 9.65
N ARG A 249 -10.75 11.55 8.45
CA ARG A 249 -11.18 10.94 7.19
C ARG A 249 -9.99 10.73 6.27
N GLY A 250 -9.32 9.60 6.45
CA GLY A 250 -8.25 9.18 5.57
C GLY A 250 -8.76 8.81 4.17
N LEU A 251 -7.93 8.92 3.15
CA LEU A 251 -8.31 8.56 1.79
C LEU A 251 -7.57 7.31 1.33
N MET A 252 -6.62 7.47 0.44
CA MET A 252 -5.85 6.40 -0.16
C MET A 252 -4.42 6.33 0.41
N ALA A 253 -4.07 7.30 1.25
CA ALA A 253 -2.78 7.34 1.93
C ALA A 253 -2.79 6.40 3.14
N GLN A 254 -1.76 5.58 3.25
CA GLN A 254 -1.53 4.76 4.45
C GLN A 254 -1.18 5.66 5.62
N PRO A 255 -1.91 5.61 6.73
CA PRO A 255 -1.52 6.32 7.94
C PRO A 255 -0.17 5.80 8.47
N LEU A 256 0.66 6.71 8.96
CA LEU A 256 1.91 6.39 9.63
C LEU A 256 1.69 6.42 11.14
N GLN A 257 2.26 5.48 11.89
CA GLN A 257 2.07 5.42 13.33
C GLN A 257 3.40 5.38 14.08
N LYS A 258 3.44 5.99 15.27
CA LYS A 258 4.54 5.91 16.24
C LYS A 258 4.04 6.34 17.62
N ASP A 259 4.42 5.61 18.65
CA ASP A 259 4.20 5.97 20.08
C ASP A 259 2.75 6.35 20.42
N GLY A 260 1.78 5.58 19.89
CA GLY A 260 0.35 5.82 20.13
C GLY A 260 -0.26 6.96 19.32
N LEU A 261 0.52 7.60 18.45
CA LEU A 261 0.08 8.63 17.52
C LEU A 261 -0.09 8.06 16.13
N ALA A 262 -1.07 8.57 15.38
CA ALA A 262 -1.24 8.31 13.97
C ALA A 262 -1.19 9.62 13.17
N TYR A 263 -0.50 9.57 12.04
CA TYR A 263 -0.36 10.66 11.09
C TYR A 263 -0.98 10.24 9.78
N LEU A 264 -1.93 11.00 9.27
CA LEU A 264 -2.62 10.66 8.04
C LEU A 264 -2.88 11.90 7.16
N ILE A 265 -3.07 11.69 5.88
CA ILE A 265 -3.61 12.73 4.99
C ILE A 265 -5.12 12.71 5.11
N ASP A 266 -5.66 13.70 5.80
CA ASP A 266 -7.10 13.89 5.93
C ASP A 266 -7.69 14.43 4.62
N ARG A 267 -8.92 14.03 4.35
CA ARG A 267 -9.68 14.45 3.16
C ARG A 267 -9.75 15.97 2.99
N THR A 268 -9.87 16.72 4.09
CA THR A 268 -10.16 18.16 4.09
C THR A 268 -8.97 18.98 4.60
N ASN A 269 -8.33 18.50 5.66
CA ASN A 269 -7.41 19.31 6.47
C ASN A 269 -5.93 19.00 6.23
N GLY A 270 -5.61 18.21 5.19
CA GLY A 270 -4.23 17.88 4.89
C GLY A 270 -3.62 16.86 5.85
N LEU A 271 -2.34 16.98 6.13
CA LEU A 271 -1.68 16.12 7.12
C LEU A 271 -2.23 16.43 8.51
N CYS A 272 -2.63 15.41 9.25
CA CYS A 272 -3.06 15.56 10.62
C CYS A 272 -2.44 14.52 11.54
N CYS A 273 -2.40 14.83 12.83
CA CYS A 273 -1.99 13.93 13.90
C CYS A 273 -3.12 13.75 14.91
N PHE A 274 -3.31 12.52 15.37
CA PHE A 274 -4.27 12.20 16.41
C PHE A 274 -3.80 11.02 17.27
N GLU A 275 -4.38 10.92 18.48
CA GLU A 275 -4.12 9.80 19.38
C GLU A 275 -4.92 8.57 18.95
N ILE A 276 -4.26 7.42 18.78
CA ILE A 276 -4.93 6.16 18.37
C ILE A 276 -5.96 5.72 19.41
N LYS A 277 -5.66 5.88 20.70
CA LYS A 277 -6.51 5.41 21.80
C LYS A 277 -7.81 6.19 21.95
N THR A 278 -7.80 7.48 21.65
CA THR A 278 -8.94 8.38 21.94
C THR A 278 -9.60 8.96 20.69
N GLY A 279 -8.93 8.91 19.53
CA GLY A 279 -9.34 9.60 18.31
C GLY A 279 -9.17 11.14 18.42
N LYS A 280 -8.57 11.65 19.50
CA LYS A 280 -8.38 13.10 19.68
C LYS A 280 -7.38 13.63 18.67
N ARG A 281 -7.82 14.52 17.76
CA ARG A 281 -6.94 15.29 16.88
C ARG A 281 -6.11 16.26 17.73
N LEU A 282 -4.80 16.27 17.47
CA LEU A 282 -3.85 17.13 18.14
C LEU A 282 -3.54 18.37 17.30
N TRP A 283 -3.32 18.17 16.01
CA TRP A 283 -3.08 19.22 15.03
C TRP A 283 -3.41 18.77 13.60
N ASP A 284 -3.49 19.70 12.66
CA ASP A 284 -3.61 19.45 11.22
C ASP A 284 -2.84 20.48 10.38
N ASP A 285 -2.66 20.16 9.10
CA ASP A 285 -2.05 21.03 8.08
C ASP A 285 -3.17 21.74 7.29
N SER A 286 -3.95 22.57 7.94
CA SER A 286 -5.08 23.28 7.33
C SER A 286 -4.66 24.17 6.16
N GLU A 287 -3.43 24.66 6.15
CA GLU A 287 -2.85 25.42 5.05
C GLU A 287 -2.30 24.52 3.91
N LYS A 288 -2.31 23.22 4.11
CA LYS A 288 -1.92 22.18 3.11
C LYS A 288 -0.50 22.31 2.58
N HIS A 289 0.44 22.61 3.47
CA HIS A 289 1.86 22.73 3.14
C HIS A 289 2.49 21.43 2.64
N THR A 290 1.98 20.28 3.10
CA THR A 290 2.50 18.94 2.76
C THR A 290 1.85 18.31 1.55
N ILE A 291 0.65 18.79 1.16
CA ILE A 291 -0.10 18.29 0.00
C ILE A 291 -0.48 19.45 -0.90
N THR A 292 -0.73 19.15 -2.17
CA THR A 292 -1.26 20.18 -3.06
C THR A 292 -2.73 20.46 -2.78
N PRO A 293 -3.13 21.74 -2.73
CA PRO A 293 -4.51 22.14 -2.53
C PRO A 293 -5.43 21.73 -3.69
N SER A 294 -4.85 21.46 -4.87
CA SER A 294 -5.60 21.17 -6.08
C SER A 294 -5.83 19.66 -6.21
N GLY A 295 -7.07 19.25 -6.25
CA GLY A 295 -7.43 17.87 -6.54
C GLY A 295 -8.53 17.35 -5.63
N ARG A 296 -9.36 16.51 -6.20
CA ARG A 296 -10.48 15.86 -5.51
C ARG A 296 -10.02 14.85 -4.46
N ASN A 297 -8.86 14.26 -4.69
CA ASN A 297 -8.33 13.17 -3.90
C ASN A 297 -6.85 13.44 -3.58
N PRO A 298 -6.55 14.26 -2.56
CA PRO A 298 -5.18 14.48 -2.13
C PRO A 298 -4.57 13.16 -1.64
N GLN A 299 -3.39 12.86 -2.14
CA GLN A 299 -2.67 11.64 -1.78
C GLN A 299 -1.23 11.94 -1.43
N ALA A 300 -0.70 11.17 -0.50
CA ALA A 300 0.71 11.07 -0.24
C ALA A 300 1.05 9.73 0.39
N THR A 301 2.24 9.24 0.13
CA THR A 301 2.83 8.10 0.83
C THR A 301 3.70 8.61 1.96
N LEU A 302 3.52 8.10 3.17
CA LEU A 302 4.29 8.47 4.35
C LEU A 302 5.12 7.28 4.81
N VAL A 303 6.41 7.50 5.06
CA VAL A 303 7.31 6.49 5.63
C VAL A 303 8.25 7.11 6.65
N TRP A 304 8.57 6.38 7.73
CA TRP A 304 9.64 6.81 8.63
C TRP A 304 11.00 6.65 7.95
N ALA A 305 11.83 7.69 8.05
CA ALA A 305 13.23 7.58 7.65
C ALA A 305 13.99 6.74 8.70
N GLN A 306 14.69 5.71 8.23
CA GLN A 306 15.43 4.77 9.09
C GLN A 306 16.94 5.07 9.08
N ASP A 307 17.33 6.34 9.09
CA ASP A 307 18.73 6.72 9.05
C ASP A 307 19.42 6.70 10.45
N GLY A 308 18.65 6.49 11.50
CA GLY A 308 19.13 6.46 12.89
C GLY A 308 19.71 7.78 13.43
N LYS A 309 19.70 8.83 12.60
CA LYS A 309 20.30 10.14 12.92
C LYS A 309 19.30 11.16 13.42
N PHE A 310 18.06 11.05 12.96
CA PHE A 310 17.01 12.01 13.27
C PHE A 310 15.77 11.31 13.79
N GLU A 311 15.48 11.53 15.05
CA GLU A 311 14.23 11.05 15.65
C GLU A 311 13.02 11.71 14.97
N ASN A 312 11.96 10.92 14.74
CA ASN A 312 10.70 11.38 14.16
C ASN A 312 10.80 11.96 12.75
N ARG A 313 11.89 11.67 12.02
CA ARG A 313 12.01 12.04 10.61
C ARG A 313 11.16 11.15 9.73
N ALA A 314 10.33 11.74 8.90
CA ALA A 314 9.53 11.05 7.90
C ALA A 314 9.76 11.62 6.50
N LEU A 315 9.50 10.80 5.50
CA LEU A 315 9.43 11.18 4.10
C LEU A 315 7.97 11.15 3.65
N ILE A 316 7.54 12.21 2.98
CA ILE A 316 6.20 12.33 2.39
C ILE A 316 6.37 12.49 0.88
N PHE A 317 5.86 11.53 0.11
CA PHE A 317 5.83 11.62 -1.34
C PHE A 317 4.40 11.88 -1.80
N ASN A 318 4.12 13.09 -2.30
CA ASN A 318 2.77 13.53 -2.61
C ASN A 318 2.36 13.26 -4.07
N ALA A 319 1.07 13.43 -4.37
CA ALA A 319 0.50 13.17 -5.69
C ALA A 319 1.03 14.07 -6.81
N ASN A 320 1.72 15.16 -6.50
CA ASN A 320 2.42 15.98 -7.49
C ASN A 320 3.82 15.44 -7.84
N GLY A 321 4.26 14.36 -7.20
CA GLY A 321 5.59 13.81 -7.37
C GLY A 321 6.67 14.56 -6.61
N GLU A 322 6.30 15.34 -5.60
CA GLU A 322 7.24 15.98 -4.68
C GLU A 322 7.55 15.06 -3.51
N LEU A 323 8.83 15.02 -3.14
CA LEU A 323 9.31 14.37 -1.92
C LEU A 323 9.62 15.44 -0.88
N LEU A 324 9.03 15.33 0.30
CA LEU A 324 9.28 16.18 1.45
C LEU A 324 9.99 15.38 2.53
N SER A 325 10.98 15.99 3.20
CA SER A 325 11.54 15.49 4.46
C SER A 325 10.97 16.33 5.59
N VAL A 326 10.32 15.67 6.54
CA VAL A 326 9.60 16.33 7.64
C VAL A 326 9.95 15.70 8.98
N THR A 327 9.89 16.47 10.06
CA THR A 327 9.78 15.94 11.42
C THR A 327 8.30 15.91 11.79
N LEU A 328 7.84 14.80 12.38
CA LEU A 328 6.48 14.61 12.87
C LEU A 328 6.52 14.31 14.36
N ASN A 329 5.76 15.05 15.15
CA ASN A 329 5.66 14.80 16.58
C ASN A 329 4.26 15.17 17.11
N ARG A 330 4.10 15.12 18.43
CA ARG A 330 2.82 15.40 19.10
C ARG A 330 2.40 16.86 18.98
N GLU A 331 3.36 17.76 18.90
CA GLU A 331 3.16 19.22 18.93
C GLU A 331 2.92 19.80 17.55
N GLY A 332 3.37 19.12 16.49
CA GLY A 332 3.24 19.61 15.11
C GLY A 332 4.12 18.88 14.12
N PHE A 333 4.40 19.54 13.00
CA PHE A 333 5.33 19.08 11.98
C PHE A 333 6.24 20.23 11.51
N GLU A 334 7.40 19.86 11.02
CA GLU A 334 8.36 20.80 10.42
C GLU A 334 8.85 20.25 9.07
N ILE A 335 8.77 21.05 8.02
CA ILE A 335 9.28 20.69 6.69
C ILE A 335 10.73 21.16 6.59
N HIS A 336 11.66 20.23 6.39
CA HIS A 336 13.09 20.54 6.28
C HIS A 336 13.55 20.73 4.84
N SER A 337 12.95 19.98 3.92
CA SER A 337 13.30 20.07 2.51
C SER A 337 12.18 19.54 1.62
N ARG A 338 12.20 19.99 0.36
CA ARG A 338 11.24 19.59 -0.67
C ARG A 338 11.98 19.45 -2.00
N ALA A 339 11.70 18.40 -2.74
CA ALA A 339 12.30 18.15 -4.05
C ALA A 339 11.28 17.53 -5.02
N GLN A 340 11.31 17.99 -6.28
CA GLN A 340 10.52 17.39 -7.35
C GLN A 340 11.23 16.13 -7.85
N ILE A 341 10.61 14.96 -7.70
CA ILE A 341 11.16 13.65 -8.08
C ILE A 341 10.61 13.19 -9.43
N THR A 342 9.30 13.34 -9.64
CA THR A 342 8.63 12.93 -10.88
C THR A 342 7.45 13.84 -11.17
N GLY A 343 6.70 13.58 -12.24
CA GLY A 343 5.40 14.22 -12.49
C GLY A 343 4.31 13.70 -11.56
N LYS A 344 3.06 14.10 -11.83
CA LYS A 344 1.89 13.64 -11.04
C LYS A 344 1.77 12.12 -11.06
N THR A 345 1.53 11.54 -9.88
CA THR A 345 1.39 10.10 -9.71
C THR A 345 0.57 9.74 -8.49
N TRP A 346 -0.07 8.56 -8.54
CA TRP A 346 -0.67 7.89 -7.38
C TRP A 346 0.06 6.60 -7.02
N ALA A 347 1.06 6.22 -7.80
CA ALA A 347 1.86 5.05 -7.53
C ALA A 347 2.76 5.27 -6.32
N HIS A 348 2.79 4.30 -5.41
CA HIS A 348 3.67 4.34 -4.24
C HIS A 348 5.13 4.16 -4.66
N PRO A 349 6.06 4.98 -4.17
CA PRO A 349 7.48 4.82 -4.42
C PRO A 349 8.06 3.68 -3.56
N ALA A 350 9.26 3.24 -3.92
CA ALA A 350 10.09 2.40 -3.07
C ALA A 350 11.34 3.16 -2.63
N TYR A 351 11.86 2.80 -1.45
CA TYR A 351 13.07 3.35 -0.89
C TYR A 351 14.06 2.22 -0.58
N SER A 352 15.31 2.41 -0.90
CA SER A 352 16.39 1.49 -0.54
C SER A 352 17.68 2.27 -0.40
N ASP A 353 18.36 2.10 0.74
CA ASP A 353 19.53 2.89 1.11
C ASP A 353 19.26 4.39 0.95
N GLU A 354 20.05 5.08 0.14
CA GLU A 354 19.92 6.50 -0.16
C GLU A 354 19.09 6.78 -1.43
N HIS A 355 18.30 5.82 -1.93
CA HIS A 355 17.58 5.97 -3.21
C HIS A 355 16.07 5.95 -3.04
N ILE A 356 15.39 6.69 -3.93
CA ILE A 356 13.96 6.59 -4.18
C ILE A 356 13.71 6.11 -5.61
N TYR A 357 12.81 5.17 -5.77
CA TYR A 357 12.32 4.68 -7.05
C TYR A 357 10.84 5.03 -7.16
N ALA A 358 10.50 5.84 -8.15
CA ALA A 358 9.13 6.33 -8.34
C ALA A 358 8.71 6.22 -9.80
N ARG A 359 7.40 6.23 -10.05
CA ARG A 359 6.86 6.15 -11.41
C ARG A 359 5.68 7.08 -11.64
N THR A 360 5.41 7.38 -12.92
CA THR A 360 4.17 7.97 -13.43
C THR A 360 3.52 7.01 -14.44
N ASP A 361 2.57 7.50 -15.23
CA ASP A 361 1.96 6.73 -16.35
C ASP A 361 2.88 6.52 -17.55
N ASN A 362 4.05 7.16 -17.59
CA ASN A 362 4.95 7.09 -18.75
C ASN A 362 6.44 6.98 -18.41
N GLU A 363 6.81 7.09 -17.14
CA GLU A 363 8.21 6.99 -16.71
C GLU A 363 8.39 6.29 -15.39
N ILE A 364 9.54 5.63 -15.21
CA ILE A 364 10.06 5.18 -13.93
C ILE A 364 11.45 5.80 -13.74
N VAL A 365 11.71 6.27 -12.54
CA VAL A 365 12.93 7.03 -12.20
C VAL A 365 13.58 6.51 -10.94
N CYS A 366 14.89 6.64 -10.87
CA CYS A 366 15.68 6.47 -9.65
C CYS A 366 16.42 7.76 -9.35
N TRP A 367 16.33 8.20 -8.10
CA TRP A 367 17.10 9.33 -7.59
C TRP A 367 17.86 8.91 -6.34
N LYS A 368 19.10 9.41 -6.22
CA LYS A 368 19.87 9.33 -4.99
C LYS A 368 19.50 10.52 -4.10
N LEU A 369 19.13 10.22 -2.86
CA LEU A 369 18.78 11.22 -1.85
C LEU A 369 20.07 11.62 -1.11
N ILE A 370 20.64 12.77 -1.46
CA ILE A 370 21.90 13.25 -0.87
C ILE A 370 21.59 14.00 0.42
N ASN A 371 22.15 13.53 1.53
CA ASN A 371 22.22 14.32 2.76
C ASN A 371 23.50 15.14 2.74
N LYS A 372 23.43 16.44 2.99
CA LYS A 372 24.66 17.19 3.35
C LYS A 372 25.28 16.52 4.56
N ARG A 373 26.45 15.92 4.40
CA ARG A 373 27.32 15.67 5.55
C ARG A 373 27.57 17.03 6.20
N SER A 374 27.27 17.14 7.50
CA SER A 374 27.78 18.25 8.27
C SER A 374 29.31 18.23 8.13
N THR A 375 29.86 19.12 7.31
CA THR A 375 31.28 19.45 7.38
C THR A 375 31.44 20.13 8.73
N VAL A 376 31.75 19.36 9.76
CA VAL A 376 32.37 19.90 10.96
C VAL A 376 33.73 20.38 10.47
N PRO A 377 34.04 21.70 10.52
CA PRO A 377 35.40 22.16 10.25
C PRO A 377 36.28 21.49 11.30
N SER A 378 37.26 20.70 10.86
CA SER A 378 38.37 20.29 11.71
C SER A 378 39.12 21.55 12.12
N GLY A 379 38.81 22.06 13.31
CA GLY A 379 39.62 23.04 14.01
C GLY A 379 40.83 22.36 14.64
#